data_381e1881dc9dd6c1f3ff9907157e58c6
#
_entry.id   381e1881dc9dd6c1f3ff9907157e58c6
#
_cell.length_a   1.000
_cell.length_b   1.000
_cell.length_c   1.000
_cell.angle_alpha   90.00
_cell.angle_beta   90.00
_cell.angle_gamma   90.00
#
_symmetry.space_group_name_H-M   'P 1'
#
loop_
_entity.id
_entity.type
_entity.pdbx_description
1 polymer ?
#
loop_
_entity_poly.entity_id
_entity_poly.type
_entity_poly.pdbx_seq_one_letter_code
_entity_poly.pdbx_strand_id
1 'polypeptide(L)'
;MKYMTVLLGLLLLTGCSSNGNVNKRAYVRGAAIDGNTVTMSFYTEEETLSVTAENFDTAKKEAELKIGKQIFTGHTELILLGECNETEVLEYMLHKWKVPPSCRVVTNAADGGEELKNHDTEKLSGAIDIAQEQGKLGKCDIVTVLSEYLN
;
A
#
# COMPACT_ATOMS: atom_id res chain seq x y z
N MET A 1 18.94 50.55 -15.33
CA MET A 1 19.45 49.16 -15.26
C MET A 1 19.29 48.51 -13.88
N LYS A 2 19.39 49.23 -12.78
CA LYS A 2 19.24 48.67 -11.42
C LYS A 2 17.85 48.06 -11.12
N TYR A 3 16.79 48.56 -11.74
CA TYR A 3 15.41 48.06 -11.50
C TYR A 3 15.07 46.82 -12.35
N MET A 4 15.77 46.57 -13.44
CA MET A 4 15.54 45.44 -14.32
C MET A 4 16.09 44.13 -13.72
N THR A 5 17.16 44.25 -12.92
CA THR A 5 17.73 43.11 -12.21
C THR A 5 16.87 42.62 -11.02
N VAL A 6 16.17 43.56 -10.38
CA VAL A 6 15.24 43.24 -9.28
C VAL A 6 13.98 42.58 -9.83
N LEU A 7 13.47 43.03 -10.99
CA LEU A 7 12.30 42.41 -11.63
C LEU A 7 12.58 40.98 -12.10
N LEU A 8 13.79 40.71 -12.61
CA LEU A 8 14.20 39.38 -13.03
C LEU A 8 14.35 38.41 -11.83
N GLY A 9 14.80 38.95 -10.68
CA GLY A 9 14.90 38.16 -9.43
C GLY A 9 13.55 37.75 -8.84
N LEU A 10 12.51 38.58 -9.01
CA LEU A 10 11.16 38.25 -8.53
C LEU A 10 10.47 37.20 -9.39
N LEU A 11 10.79 37.09 -10.67
CA LEU A 11 10.23 36.07 -11.57
C LEU A 11 10.77 34.64 -11.30
N LEU A 12 11.92 34.52 -10.61
CA LEU A 12 12.48 33.21 -10.25
C LEU A 12 11.91 32.62 -8.95
N LEU A 13 11.13 33.43 -8.19
CA LEU A 13 10.47 33.00 -6.96
C LEU A 13 9.06 32.41 -7.18
N THR A 14 8.55 32.39 -8.41
CA THR A 14 7.33 31.68 -8.75
C THR A 14 7.58 30.21 -9.03
N GLY A 15 8.55 29.61 -8.28
CA GLY A 15 8.87 28.21 -8.30
C GLY A 15 7.76 27.39 -7.67
N CYS A 16 7.11 26.60 -8.49
CA CYS A 16 6.45 25.32 -8.16
C CYS A 16 5.56 25.32 -6.91
N SER A 17 4.43 25.99 -6.96
CA SER A 17 3.30 25.55 -6.13
C SER A 17 2.54 24.40 -6.82
N SER A 18 3.22 23.31 -7.13
CA SER A 18 2.55 22.04 -7.28
C SER A 18 2.24 21.52 -5.86
N ASN A 19 1.36 22.23 -5.17
CA ASN A 19 0.64 21.68 -4.03
C ASN A 19 -0.30 20.60 -4.58
N GLY A 20 0.26 19.51 -5.05
CA GLY A 20 -0.45 18.24 -5.13
C GLY A 20 -0.87 17.96 -3.70
N ASN A 21 -2.13 18.27 -3.39
CA ASN A 21 -2.70 18.18 -2.05
C ASN A 21 -2.39 16.81 -1.45
N VAL A 22 -1.32 16.71 -0.67
CA VAL A 22 -0.97 15.52 0.12
C VAL A 22 -2.16 15.14 1.00
N ASN A 23 -2.93 16.14 1.47
CA ASN A 23 -4.16 15.95 2.23
C ASN A 23 -5.32 15.31 1.46
N LYS A 24 -5.21 15.16 0.13
CA LYS A 24 -6.22 14.47 -0.71
C LYS A 24 -5.85 13.04 -1.04
N ARG A 25 -4.77 12.52 -0.48
CA ARG A 25 -4.31 11.15 -0.71
C ARG A 25 -4.29 10.36 0.58
N ALA A 26 -4.74 9.12 0.51
CA ALA A 26 -4.58 8.13 1.55
C ALA A 26 -3.51 7.12 1.08
N TYR A 27 -2.47 6.94 1.87
CA TYR A 27 -1.37 6.06 1.56
C TYR A 27 -1.59 4.72 2.25
N VAL A 28 -1.77 3.65 1.46
CA VAL A 28 -1.93 2.30 2.00
C VAL A 28 -0.61 1.85 2.62
N ARG A 29 -0.69 1.36 3.85
CA ARG A 29 0.42 0.75 4.57
C ARG A 29 0.34 -0.76 4.54
N GLY A 30 -0.82 -1.33 4.81
CA GLY A 30 -1.10 -2.76 4.74
C GLY A 30 -2.35 -3.06 3.97
N ALA A 31 -2.39 -4.20 3.30
CA ALA A 31 -3.57 -4.73 2.63
C ALA A 31 -3.79 -6.20 2.99
N ALA A 32 -5.05 -6.57 3.23
CA ALA A 32 -5.44 -7.97 3.36
C ALA A 32 -6.46 -8.31 2.29
N ILE A 33 -6.27 -9.45 1.65
CA ILE A 33 -7.13 -9.96 0.59
C ILE A 33 -7.69 -11.30 1.02
N ASP A 34 -9.02 -11.39 1.09
CA ASP A 34 -9.73 -12.62 1.40
C ASP A 34 -10.97 -12.74 0.50
N GLY A 35 -10.95 -13.69 -0.41
CA GLY A 35 -11.94 -13.80 -1.48
C GLY A 35 -12.06 -12.49 -2.26
N ASN A 36 -13.24 -11.90 -2.24
CA ASN A 36 -13.57 -10.63 -2.89
C ASN A 36 -13.45 -9.42 -1.95
N THR A 37 -12.97 -9.61 -0.73
CA THR A 37 -12.83 -8.55 0.27
C THR A 37 -11.40 -8.06 0.34
N VAL A 38 -11.23 -6.76 0.22
CA VAL A 38 -9.95 -6.06 0.39
C VAL A 38 -10.06 -5.18 1.62
N THR A 39 -9.18 -5.42 2.58
CA THR A 39 -9.04 -4.59 3.78
C THR A 39 -7.73 -3.81 3.69
N MET A 40 -7.78 -2.51 3.91
CA MET A 40 -6.64 -1.61 3.79
C MET A 40 -6.43 -0.84 5.09
N SER A 41 -5.20 -0.80 5.59
CA SER A 41 -4.73 0.11 6.61
C SER A 41 -3.89 1.22 5.98
N PHE A 42 -3.84 2.38 6.61
CA PHE A 42 -3.22 3.57 6.05
C PHE A 42 -2.19 4.18 7.01
N TYR A 43 -1.27 4.99 6.47
CA TYR A 43 -0.30 5.73 7.28
C TYR A 43 -0.91 6.88 8.06
N THR A 44 -1.93 7.52 7.50
CA THR A 44 -2.49 8.78 8.01
C THR A 44 -3.94 8.68 8.47
N GLU A 45 -4.62 7.59 8.13
CA GLU A 45 -5.98 7.32 8.56
C GLU A 45 -5.95 6.35 9.75
N GLU A 46 -6.67 6.66 10.82
CA GLU A 46 -6.74 5.81 12.01
C GLU A 46 -7.57 4.54 11.75
N GLU A 47 -8.55 4.64 10.86
CA GLU A 47 -9.48 3.54 10.58
C GLU A 47 -8.99 2.67 9.42
N THR A 48 -9.09 1.37 9.62
CA THR A 48 -8.91 0.36 8.58
C THR A 48 -10.21 0.23 7.79
N LEU A 49 -10.11 0.20 6.46
CA LEU A 49 -11.25 0.14 5.57
C LEU A 49 -11.36 -1.23 4.89
N SER A 50 -12.54 -1.85 4.97
CA SER A 50 -12.86 -3.07 4.22
C SER A 50 -13.87 -2.79 3.12
N VAL A 51 -13.62 -3.34 1.93
CA VAL A 51 -14.48 -3.26 0.75
C VAL A 51 -14.59 -4.63 0.13
N THR A 52 -15.81 -5.05 -0.20
CA THR A 52 -16.08 -6.26 -0.99
C THR A 52 -16.51 -5.84 -2.38
N ALA A 53 -15.78 -6.28 -3.40
CA ALA A 53 -16.02 -5.89 -4.79
C ALA A 53 -15.65 -7.03 -5.76
N GLU A 54 -16.17 -6.96 -6.99
CA GLU A 54 -15.90 -7.98 -8.00
C GLU A 54 -14.43 -8.05 -8.46
N ASN A 55 -13.72 -6.94 -8.34
CA ASN A 55 -12.33 -6.83 -8.72
C ASN A 55 -11.61 -5.71 -7.95
N PHE A 56 -10.27 -5.70 -7.99
CA PHE A 56 -9.44 -4.76 -7.26
C PHE A 56 -9.59 -3.30 -7.69
N ASP A 57 -9.86 -3.03 -8.97
CA ASP A 57 -10.09 -1.66 -9.46
C ASP A 57 -11.38 -1.09 -8.87
N THR A 58 -12.44 -1.90 -8.81
CA THR A 58 -13.71 -1.53 -8.19
C THR A 58 -13.54 -1.36 -6.69
N ALA A 59 -12.84 -2.28 -6.02
CA ALA A 59 -12.55 -2.18 -4.59
C ALA A 59 -11.83 -0.87 -4.26
N LYS A 60 -10.83 -0.49 -5.04
CA LYS A 60 -10.09 0.76 -4.85
C LYS A 60 -10.99 2.00 -5.02
N LYS A 61 -11.81 2.04 -6.08
CA LYS A 61 -12.74 3.15 -6.34
C LYS A 61 -13.78 3.31 -5.22
N GLU A 62 -14.34 2.21 -4.75
CA GLU A 62 -15.28 2.24 -3.63
C GLU A 62 -14.62 2.69 -2.33
N ALA A 63 -13.40 2.24 -2.08
CA ALA A 63 -12.61 2.70 -0.95
C ALA A 63 -12.34 4.21 -1.03
N GLU A 64 -11.96 4.73 -2.21
CA GLU A 64 -11.75 6.15 -2.45
C GLU A 64 -13.01 6.99 -2.18
N LEU A 65 -14.18 6.46 -2.58
CA LEU A 65 -15.46 7.12 -2.28
C LEU A 65 -15.78 7.13 -0.78
N LYS A 66 -15.49 6.04 -0.07
CA LYS A 66 -15.75 5.94 1.37
C LYS A 66 -14.88 6.89 2.19
N ILE A 67 -13.60 7.03 1.86
CA ILE A 67 -12.68 7.89 2.62
C ILE A 67 -12.58 9.32 2.08
N GLY A 68 -13.13 9.60 0.89
CA GLY A 68 -13.08 10.92 0.27
C GLY A 68 -11.68 11.34 -0.17
N LYS A 69 -10.77 10.41 -0.41
CA LYS A 69 -9.38 10.63 -0.80
C LYS A 69 -8.95 9.65 -1.88
N GLN A 70 -8.03 10.06 -2.74
CA GLN A 70 -7.38 9.13 -3.67
C GLN A 70 -6.47 8.17 -2.91
N ILE A 71 -6.56 6.89 -3.23
CA ILE A 71 -5.74 5.84 -2.61
C ILE A 71 -4.46 5.63 -3.41
N PHE A 72 -3.34 5.74 -2.70
CA PHE A 72 -2.00 5.48 -3.21
C PHE A 72 -1.43 4.22 -2.55
N THR A 73 -1.06 3.25 -3.37
CA THR A 73 -0.63 1.90 -2.95
C THR A 73 0.88 1.66 -3.03
N GLY A 74 1.61 2.62 -3.63
CA GLY A 74 3.06 2.49 -3.87
C GLY A 74 3.95 2.51 -2.62
N HIS A 75 3.38 2.63 -1.42
CA HIS A 75 4.08 2.55 -0.13
C HIS A 75 3.61 1.39 0.74
N THR A 76 2.87 0.43 0.17
CA THR A 76 2.40 -0.74 0.91
C THR A 76 3.58 -1.57 1.42
N GLU A 77 3.62 -1.85 2.71
CA GLU A 77 4.68 -2.58 3.40
C GLU A 77 4.33 -4.05 3.65
N LEU A 78 3.03 -4.36 3.76
CA LEU A 78 2.52 -5.67 4.15
C LEU A 78 1.29 -6.05 3.34
N ILE A 79 1.28 -7.28 2.83
CA ILE A 79 0.12 -7.92 2.23
C ILE A 79 -0.17 -9.22 2.97
N LEU A 80 -1.42 -9.39 3.40
CA LEU A 80 -1.93 -10.61 4.02
C LEU A 80 -2.89 -11.27 3.03
N LEU A 81 -2.58 -12.51 2.61
CA LEU A 81 -3.38 -13.26 1.66
C LEU A 81 -4.14 -14.37 2.39
N GLY A 82 -5.47 -14.27 2.39
CA GLY A 82 -6.38 -15.30 2.84
C GLY A 82 -6.76 -16.25 1.71
N GLU A 83 -8.05 -16.55 1.57
CA GLU A 83 -8.55 -17.42 0.51
C GLU A 83 -8.62 -16.67 -0.82
N CYS A 84 -7.59 -16.80 -1.66
CA CYS A 84 -7.51 -16.14 -2.97
C CYS A 84 -6.56 -16.87 -3.92
N ASN A 85 -6.56 -16.48 -5.19
CA ASN A 85 -5.51 -16.87 -6.13
C ASN A 85 -4.27 -15.99 -5.90
N GLU A 86 -3.34 -16.48 -5.08
CA GLU A 86 -2.19 -15.71 -4.61
C GLU A 86 -1.32 -15.18 -5.76
N THR A 87 -1.06 -15.99 -6.79
CA THR A 87 -0.26 -15.58 -7.95
C THR A 87 -0.92 -14.41 -8.68
N GLU A 88 -2.20 -14.52 -8.99
CA GLU A 88 -2.96 -13.48 -9.69
C GLU A 88 -3.01 -12.18 -8.87
N VAL A 89 -3.25 -12.30 -7.56
CA VAL A 89 -3.28 -11.17 -6.63
C VAL A 89 -1.92 -10.46 -6.60
N LEU A 90 -0.84 -11.20 -6.41
CA LEU A 90 0.50 -10.61 -6.30
C LEU A 90 0.96 -9.96 -7.61
N GLU A 91 0.69 -10.58 -8.75
CA GLU A 91 0.94 -9.96 -10.06
C GLU A 91 0.15 -8.67 -10.24
N TYR A 92 -1.13 -8.66 -9.85
CA TYR A 92 -1.95 -7.47 -9.89
C TYR A 92 -1.40 -6.36 -8.99
N MET A 93 -1.01 -6.69 -7.75
CA MET A 93 -0.42 -5.75 -6.80
C MET A 93 0.86 -5.11 -7.35
N LEU A 94 1.75 -5.90 -7.94
CA LEU A 94 2.98 -5.39 -8.56
C LEU A 94 2.71 -4.51 -9.77
N HIS A 95 1.89 -4.97 -10.70
CA HIS A 95 1.78 -4.35 -12.02
C HIS A 95 0.73 -3.25 -12.11
N LYS A 96 -0.37 -3.36 -11.35
CA LYS A 96 -1.48 -2.41 -11.37
C LYS A 96 -1.45 -1.44 -10.18
N TRP A 97 -1.34 -1.96 -8.99
CA TRP A 97 -1.28 -1.14 -7.79
C TRP A 97 0.11 -0.57 -7.51
N LYS A 98 1.13 -1.01 -8.24
CA LYS A 98 2.51 -0.54 -8.09
C LYS A 98 3.04 -0.70 -6.66
N VAL A 99 2.64 -1.76 -5.99
CA VAL A 99 3.17 -2.12 -4.69
C VAL A 99 4.67 -2.41 -4.83
N PRO A 100 5.51 -1.96 -3.89
CA PRO A 100 6.95 -2.22 -3.96
C PRO A 100 7.27 -3.72 -3.99
N PRO A 101 8.22 -4.17 -4.82
CA PRO A 101 8.64 -5.58 -4.86
C PRO A 101 9.12 -6.12 -3.51
N SER A 102 9.63 -5.24 -2.64
CA SER A 102 10.09 -5.54 -1.29
C SER A 102 8.95 -5.63 -0.24
N CYS A 103 7.71 -5.41 -0.65
CA CYS A 103 6.55 -5.56 0.23
C CYS A 103 6.48 -6.98 0.79
N ARG A 104 6.29 -7.11 2.09
CA ARG A 104 6.17 -8.41 2.77
C ARG A 104 4.83 -9.04 2.46
N VAL A 105 4.84 -10.35 2.23
CA VAL A 105 3.65 -11.15 1.95
C VAL A 105 3.54 -12.26 2.97
N VAL A 106 2.37 -12.38 3.58
CA VAL A 106 2.00 -13.53 4.42
C VAL A 106 0.85 -14.27 3.75
N THR A 107 1.06 -15.52 3.44
CA THR A 107 0.07 -16.41 2.83
C THR A 107 -0.72 -17.18 3.88
N ASN A 108 -1.86 -17.73 3.51
CA ASN A 108 -2.77 -18.45 4.42
C ASN A 108 -3.24 -17.60 5.62
N ALA A 109 -3.38 -16.30 5.44
CA ALA A 109 -3.85 -15.36 6.45
C ALA A 109 -5.38 -15.18 6.37
N ALA A 110 -6.15 -16.23 6.73
CA ALA A 110 -7.61 -16.23 6.66
C ALA A 110 -8.25 -15.06 7.42
N ASP A 111 -7.66 -14.66 8.54
CA ASP A 111 -8.11 -13.54 9.38
C ASP A 111 -7.32 -12.25 9.12
N GLY A 112 -6.65 -12.13 7.97
CA GLY A 112 -5.77 -11.00 7.65
C GLY A 112 -6.46 -9.64 7.75
N GLY A 113 -7.73 -9.55 7.37
CA GLY A 113 -8.52 -8.33 7.53
C GLY A 113 -8.72 -7.93 8.99
N GLU A 114 -8.99 -8.89 9.87
CA GLU A 114 -9.13 -8.64 11.31
C GLU A 114 -7.77 -8.35 11.96
N GLU A 115 -6.69 -8.99 11.51
CA GLU A 115 -5.34 -8.67 11.96
C GLU A 115 -4.97 -7.22 11.68
N LEU A 116 -5.28 -6.70 10.48
CA LEU A 116 -5.04 -5.30 10.14
C LEU A 116 -5.91 -4.31 10.93
N LYS A 117 -7.12 -4.73 11.35
CA LYS A 117 -8.00 -3.89 12.18
C LYS A 117 -7.56 -3.84 13.63
N ASN A 118 -7.04 -4.94 14.15
CA ASN A 118 -6.75 -5.10 15.57
C ASN A 118 -5.29 -4.78 15.92
N HIS A 119 -4.40 -4.75 14.92
CA HIS A 119 -2.98 -4.54 15.11
C HIS A 119 -2.44 -3.46 14.18
N ASP A 120 -1.48 -2.68 14.68
CA ASP A 120 -0.74 -1.73 13.87
C ASP A 120 0.11 -2.50 12.82
N THR A 121 -0.03 -2.10 11.55
CA THR A 121 0.72 -2.69 10.43
C THR A 121 2.24 -2.59 10.64
N GLU A 122 2.74 -1.52 11.27
CA GLU A 122 4.15 -1.38 11.63
C GLU A 122 4.60 -2.48 12.57
N LYS A 123 3.80 -2.77 13.59
CA LYS A 123 4.09 -3.84 14.55
C LYS A 123 4.08 -5.21 13.88
N LEU A 124 3.12 -5.47 12.99
CA LEU A 124 3.06 -6.72 12.22
C LEU A 124 4.30 -6.88 11.32
N SER A 125 4.65 -5.84 10.56
CA SER A 125 5.84 -5.82 9.70
C SER A 125 7.12 -6.02 10.52
N GLY A 126 7.25 -5.35 11.65
CA GLY A 126 8.40 -5.50 12.55
C GLY A 126 8.52 -6.91 13.13
N ALA A 127 7.40 -7.55 13.46
CA ALA A 127 7.41 -8.94 13.93
C ALA A 127 7.90 -9.92 12.85
N ILE A 128 7.54 -9.67 11.58
CA ILE A 128 8.02 -10.45 10.44
C ILE A 128 9.54 -10.27 10.29
N ASP A 129 10.05 -9.04 10.35
CA ASP A 129 11.49 -8.76 10.24
C ASP A 129 12.29 -9.49 11.32
N ILE A 130 11.85 -9.39 12.55
CA ILE A 130 12.48 -10.09 13.69
C ILE A 130 12.42 -11.61 13.51
N ALA A 131 11.32 -12.16 13.01
CA ALA A 131 11.22 -13.60 12.73
C ALA A 131 12.20 -14.04 11.63
N GLN A 132 12.41 -13.21 10.61
CA GLN A 132 13.41 -13.47 9.57
C GLN A 132 14.84 -13.39 10.11
N GLU A 133 15.18 -12.37 10.90
CA GLU A 133 16.49 -12.22 11.55
C GLU A 133 16.81 -13.41 12.47
N GLN A 134 15.80 -13.94 13.16
CA GLN A 134 15.93 -15.12 14.01
C GLN A 134 15.94 -16.47 13.23
N GLY A 135 15.84 -16.42 11.90
CA GLY A 135 15.78 -17.61 11.05
C GLY A 135 14.50 -18.46 11.22
N LYS A 136 13.45 -17.89 11.82
CA LYS A 136 12.16 -18.56 12.00
C LYS A 136 11.24 -18.42 10.77
N LEU A 137 11.51 -17.43 9.93
CA LEU A 137 10.78 -17.16 8.70
C LEU A 137 11.78 -16.94 7.56
N GLY A 138 11.49 -17.49 6.38
CA GLY A 138 12.22 -17.22 5.15
C GLY A 138 11.94 -15.83 4.60
N LYS A 139 12.56 -15.49 3.47
CA LYS A 139 12.22 -14.28 2.74
C LYS A 139 10.77 -14.35 2.27
N CYS A 140 10.02 -13.30 2.49
CA CYS A 140 8.59 -13.24 2.16
C CYS A 140 8.22 -11.97 1.38
N ASP A 141 9.16 -11.37 0.66
CA ASP A 141 8.83 -10.31 -0.30
C ASP A 141 8.06 -10.85 -1.51
N ILE A 142 7.34 -9.97 -2.21
CA ILE A 142 6.47 -10.37 -3.33
C ILE A 142 7.24 -11.18 -4.39
N VAL A 143 8.45 -10.76 -4.74
CA VAL A 143 9.25 -11.42 -5.79
C VAL A 143 9.64 -12.82 -5.37
N THR A 144 10.06 -13.00 -4.12
CA THR A 144 10.41 -14.31 -3.56
C THR A 144 9.19 -15.23 -3.56
N VAL A 145 8.06 -14.78 -3.04
CA VAL A 145 6.82 -15.57 -2.98
C VAL A 145 6.34 -15.95 -4.38
N LEU A 146 6.31 -15.01 -5.34
CA LEU A 146 5.94 -15.31 -6.72
C LEU A 146 6.89 -16.32 -7.37
N SER A 147 8.19 -16.26 -7.10
CA SER A 147 9.14 -17.20 -7.66
C SER A 147 8.94 -18.63 -7.19
N GLU A 148 8.40 -18.83 -5.98
CA GLU A 148 8.07 -20.15 -5.45
C GLU A 148 6.89 -20.81 -6.17
N TYR A 149 5.94 -19.98 -6.68
CA TYR A 149 4.79 -20.50 -7.45
C TYR A 149 5.11 -20.80 -8.92
N LEU A 150 6.19 -20.23 -9.45
CA LEU A 150 6.57 -20.39 -10.87
C LEU A 150 7.55 -21.56 -11.11
N ASN A 151 8.07 -22.18 -10.06
CA ASN A 151 8.95 -23.35 -10.08
C ASN A 151 8.21 -24.63 -9.74
#